data_2d45bb25d824399ea93e00367daf104e
#
_entry.id   2d45bb25d824399ea93e00367daf104e
#
_cell.length_a   1.000
_cell.length_b   1.000
_cell.length_c   1.000
_cell.angle_alpha   90.00
_cell.angle_beta   90.00
_cell.angle_gamma   90.00
#
_symmetry.space_group_name_H-M   'P 1'
#
loop_
_entity.id
_entity.type
_entity.pdbx_description
1 polymer ?
#
loop_
_entity_poly.entity_id
_entity_poly.type
_entity_poly.pdbx_seq_one_letter_code
_entity_poly.pdbx_strand_id
1 'polypeptide(L)'
;ALIANPGVYYDDEAINGFIAYCENELTLTNGEDLHLLDSFKLWAEQIFGWYYFVDRTVYVPSPSGRGGHYVQKRIKKRLINKQYLIVARGAAKSMYASCLQSYFLNIDTSATHQITTAPTMMQAEEVLSPIRVSINRARGPMFKFLTEGSLQNTTGSKANRVKLASTKKGIENFFNS
;
A
#
# COMPACT_ATOMS: atom_id res chain seq x y z
N ALA A 1 -9.23 4.61 24.83
CA ALA A 1 -8.89 6.06 24.80
C ALA A 1 -9.13 6.69 23.42
N LEU A 2 -8.89 5.98 22.30
CA LEU A 2 -9.17 6.49 20.94
C LEU A 2 -10.67 6.61 20.65
N ILE A 3 -11.48 5.69 21.16
CA ILE A 3 -12.94 5.66 20.96
C ILE A 3 -13.66 6.87 21.58
N ALA A 4 -13.06 7.50 22.59
CA ALA A 4 -13.63 8.67 23.26
C ALA A 4 -13.24 10.01 22.61
N ASN A 5 -12.47 10.02 21.54
CA ASN A 5 -12.04 11.24 20.87
C ASN A 5 -13.08 11.65 19.81
N PRO A 6 -13.83 12.76 19.99
CA PRO A 6 -14.77 13.23 18.99
C PRO A 6 -14.03 13.56 17.70
N GLY A 7 -14.40 12.89 16.61
CA GLY A 7 -13.78 13.07 15.28
C GLY A 7 -12.86 11.93 14.82
N VAL A 8 -12.68 10.90 15.64
CA VAL A 8 -12.06 9.63 15.25
C VAL A 8 -13.13 8.58 15.03
N TYR A 9 -13.05 7.87 13.93
CA TYR A 9 -14.02 6.87 13.50
C TYR A 9 -13.34 5.54 13.28
N TYR A 10 -14.09 4.46 13.38
CA TYR A 10 -13.63 3.11 13.10
C TYR A 10 -14.22 2.60 11.77
N ASP A 11 -13.46 1.79 11.02
CA ASP A 11 -13.77 1.36 9.67
C ASP A 11 -13.51 -0.14 9.48
N ASP A 12 -14.50 -0.95 9.80
CA ASP A 12 -14.46 -2.40 9.60
C ASP A 12 -14.35 -2.76 8.10
N GLU A 13 -14.98 -1.99 7.24
CA GLU A 13 -14.97 -2.24 5.78
C GLU A 13 -13.57 -2.15 5.20
N ALA A 14 -12.78 -1.16 5.65
CA ALA A 14 -11.41 -1.00 5.20
C ALA A 14 -10.52 -2.16 5.64
N ILE A 15 -10.71 -2.69 6.85
CA ILE A 15 -9.98 -3.85 7.37
C ILE A 15 -10.36 -5.09 6.59
N ASN A 16 -11.66 -5.37 6.47
CA ASN A 16 -12.17 -6.53 5.75
C ASN A 16 -11.79 -6.49 4.26
N GLY A 17 -11.80 -5.30 3.65
CA GLY A 17 -11.34 -5.09 2.28
C GLY A 17 -9.85 -5.44 2.09
N PHE A 18 -9.00 -5.05 3.03
CA PHE A 18 -7.58 -5.43 3.00
C PHE A 18 -7.39 -6.95 3.15
N ILE A 19 -8.09 -7.57 4.12
CA ILE A 19 -8.00 -9.02 4.37
C ILE A 19 -8.47 -9.79 3.12
N ALA A 20 -9.66 -9.45 2.60
CA ALA A 20 -10.22 -10.09 1.42
C ALA A 20 -9.32 -9.93 0.19
N TYR A 21 -8.74 -8.75 -0.02
CA TYR A 21 -7.77 -8.54 -1.08
C TYR A 21 -6.56 -9.47 -0.95
N CYS A 22 -5.97 -9.54 0.22
CA CYS A 22 -4.78 -10.36 0.43
C CYS A 22 -5.07 -11.86 0.23
N GLU A 23 -6.17 -12.37 0.77
CA GLU A 23 -6.52 -13.79 0.71
C GLU A 23 -7.03 -14.23 -0.67
N ASN A 24 -7.60 -13.31 -1.47
CA ASN A 24 -8.10 -13.64 -2.82
C ASN A 24 -7.08 -13.39 -3.94
N GLU A 25 -6.20 -12.39 -3.77
CA GLU A 25 -5.33 -11.94 -4.87
C GLU A 25 -3.86 -12.33 -4.69
N LEU A 26 -3.44 -12.63 -3.46
CA LEU A 26 -2.05 -12.97 -3.19
C LEU A 26 -1.86 -14.46 -2.91
N THR A 27 -0.67 -14.94 -3.26
CA THR A 27 -0.25 -16.31 -3.00
C THR A 27 1.08 -16.32 -2.24
N LEU A 28 1.34 -17.41 -1.54
CA LEU A 28 2.66 -17.67 -0.94
C LEU A 28 3.72 -17.88 -2.05
N THR A 29 4.98 -17.77 -1.69
CA THR A 29 6.10 -17.95 -2.64
C THR A 29 6.16 -19.37 -3.21
N ASN A 30 5.66 -20.38 -2.50
CA ASN A 30 5.49 -21.76 -2.98
C ASN A 30 4.24 -21.90 -3.87
N GLY A 31 3.38 -20.87 -3.90
CA GLY A 31 2.19 -20.77 -4.70
C GLY A 31 0.92 -21.33 -4.12
N GLU A 32 0.93 -21.65 -2.87
CA GLU A 32 -0.29 -21.92 -2.12
C GLU A 32 -1.07 -20.65 -1.84
N ASP A 33 -2.35 -20.80 -1.56
CA ASP A 33 -3.22 -19.67 -1.19
C ASP A 33 -2.75 -19.03 0.11
N LEU A 34 -2.79 -17.71 0.14
CA LEU A 34 -2.42 -16.96 1.33
C LEU A 34 -3.60 -16.89 2.29
N HIS A 35 -3.40 -17.42 3.49
CA HIS A 35 -4.30 -17.17 4.62
C HIS A 35 -3.60 -16.28 5.64
N LEU A 36 -4.21 -15.13 5.94
CA LEU A 36 -3.63 -14.17 6.85
C LEU A 36 -3.66 -14.68 8.29
N LEU A 37 -2.51 -14.62 8.93
CA LEU A 37 -2.39 -14.90 10.37
C LEU A 37 -3.19 -13.87 11.17
N ASP A 38 -3.71 -14.24 12.33
CA ASP A 38 -4.44 -13.34 13.22
C ASP A 38 -3.60 -12.11 13.62
N SER A 39 -2.29 -12.28 13.77
CA SER A 39 -1.38 -11.17 13.99
C SER A 39 -1.38 -10.16 12.84
N PHE A 40 -1.50 -10.61 11.59
CA PHE A 40 -1.59 -9.72 10.43
C PHE A 40 -2.90 -8.95 10.42
N LYS A 41 -4.01 -9.63 10.77
CA LYS A 41 -5.33 -9.00 10.89
C LYS A 41 -5.31 -7.91 11.96
N LEU A 42 -4.71 -8.19 13.12
CA LEU A 42 -4.53 -7.20 14.18
C LEU A 42 -3.64 -6.01 13.76
N TRP A 43 -2.56 -6.28 13.01
CA TRP A 43 -1.69 -5.21 12.52
C TRP A 43 -2.38 -4.36 11.44
N ALA A 44 -3.20 -4.99 10.60
CA ALA A 44 -4.01 -4.30 9.59
C ALA A 44 -5.08 -3.42 10.24
N GLU A 45 -5.72 -3.89 11.30
CA GLU A 45 -6.69 -3.10 12.07
C GLU A 45 -6.09 -1.79 12.58
N GLN A 46 -4.85 -1.82 13.05
CA GLN A 46 -4.16 -0.60 13.48
C GLN A 46 -3.99 0.41 12.36
N ILE A 47 -3.68 -0.03 11.13
CA ILE A 47 -3.44 0.88 9.99
C ILE A 47 -4.75 1.33 9.34
N PHE A 48 -5.69 0.42 9.13
CA PHE A 48 -6.89 0.66 8.31
C PHE A 48 -8.13 0.99 9.12
N GLY A 49 -8.19 0.51 10.37
CA GLY A 49 -9.40 0.60 11.18
C GLY A 49 -9.70 2.00 11.72
N TRP A 50 -8.74 2.90 11.76
CA TRP A 50 -8.92 4.20 12.40
C TRP A 50 -8.71 5.36 11.43
N TYR A 51 -9.69 6.28 11.35
CA TYR A 51 -9.64 7.42 10.46
C TYR A 51 -10.28 8.68 11.07
N TYR A 52 -10.03 9.81 10.42
CA TYR A 52 -10.65 11.09 10.70
C TYR A 52 -10.92 11.84 9.41
N PHE A 53 -11.76 12.85 9.47
CA PHE A 53 -12.04 13.72 8.34
C PHE A 53 -11.30 15.05 8.44
N VAL A 54 -10.86 15.55 7.28
CA VAL A 54 -10.24 16.87 7.12
C VAL A 54 -10.95 17.60 6.01
N ASP A 55 -11.39 18.83 6.29
CA ASP A 55 -11.90 19.69 5.25
C ASP A 55 -10.74 20.36 4.52
N ARG A 56 -10.68 20.21 3.21
CA ARG A 56 -9.67 20.82 2.35
C ARG A 56 -10.31 21.54 1.18
N THR A 57 -9.74 22.67 0.85
CA THR A 57 -10.06 23.38 -0.40
C THR A 57 -9.32 22.68 -1.54
N VAL A 58 -10.06 22.16 -2.50
CA VAL A 58 -9.54 21.45 -3.67
C VAL A 58 -9.92 22.21 -4.92
N TYR A 59 -8.96 22.43 -5.81
CA TYR A 59 -9.25 22.99 -7.12
C TYR A 59 -9.87 21.93 -8.02
N VAL A 60 -11.03 22.23 -8.57
CA VAL A 60 -11.74 21.37 -9.54
C VAL A 60 -11.66 22.08 -10.91
N PRO A 61 -10.95 21.49 -11.87
CA PRO A 61 -10.89 22.05 -13.23
C PRO A 61 -12.26 22.00 -13.89
N SER A 62 -12.56 23.01 -14.70
CA SER A 62 -13.79 23.03 -15.50
C SER A 62 -13.78 21.90 -16.53
N PRO A 63 -14.93 21.27 -16.83
CA PRO A 63 -15.04 20.27 -17.89
C PRO A 63 -14.62 20.80 -19.28
N SER A 64 -14.72 22.10 -19.51
CA SER A 64 -14.28 22.76 -20.74
C SER A 64 -12.76 22.92 -20.88
N GLY A 65 -11.99 22.51 -19.87
CA GLY A 65 -10.53 22.67 -19.84
C GLY A 65 -10.03 24.10 -19.64
N ARG A 66 -10.92 25.08 -19.55
CA ARG A 66 -10.57 26.50 -19.29
C ARG A 66 -11.07 26.92 -17.92
N GLY A 67 -10.12 27.24 -17.03
CA GLY A 67 -10.41 27.64 -15.66
C GLY A 67 -10.90 26.50 -14.77
N GLY A 68 -11.39 26.84 -13.59
CA GLY A 68 -11.92 25.93 -12.58
C GLY A 68 -12.33 26.73 -11.33
N HIS A 69 -12.79 26.05 -10.32
CA HIS A 69 -13.20 26.66 -9.07
C HIS A 69 -12.69 25.88 -7.87
N TYR A 70 -12.61 26.51 -6.73
CA TYR A 70 -12.25 25.90 -5.48
C TYR A 70 -13.51 25.42 -4.76
N VAL A 71 -13.48 24.16 -4.30
CA VAL A 71 -14.56 23.56 -3.49
C VAL A 71 -14.00 23.06 -2.16
N GLN A 72 -14.78 23.19 -1.11
CA GLN A 72 -14.49 22.52 0.17
C GLN A 72 -14.86 21.05 0.01
N LYS A 73 -13.87 20.18 0.25
CA LYS A 73 -14.07 18.72 0.20
C LYS A 73 -13.65 18.09 1.51
N ARG A 74 -14.56 17.32 2.09
CA ARG A 74 -14.26 16.50 3.26
C ARG A 74 -13.52 15.24 2.84
N ILE A 75 -12.29 15.08 3.30
CA ILE A 75 -11.37 14.01 2.92
C ILE A 75 -11.17 13.08 4.10
N LYS A 76 -11.43 11.78 3.90
CA LYS A 76 -11.12 10.72 4.87
C LYS A 76 -9.60 10.49 4.91
N LYS A 77 -9.03 10.50 6.11
CA LYS A 77 -7.60 10.22 6.34
C LYS A 77 -7.42 9.16 7.40
N ARG A 78 -6.50 8.24 7.16
CA ARG A 78 -6.08 7.28 8.18
C ARG A 78 -5.46 8.01 9.36
N LEU A 79 -5.82 7.59 10.57
CA LEU A 79 -5.27 8.15 11.81
C LEU A 79 -3.81 7.70 12.00
N ILE A 80 -3.54 6.42 11.72
CA ILE A 80 -2.22 5.82 11.84
C ILE A 80 -1.59 5.73 10.44
N ASN A 81 -0.47 6.42 10.26
CA ASN A 81 0.28 6.46 9.01
C ASN A 81 1.72 5.95 9.15
N LYS A 82 2.10 5.51 10.34
CA LYS A 82 3.40 4.90 10.64
C LYS A 82 3.19 3.70 11.54
N GLN A 83 3.80 2.58 11.20
CA GLN A 83 3.77 1.37 12.00
C GLN A 83 5.19 0.83 12.17
N TYR A 84 5.54 0.49 13.38
CA TYR A 84 6.80 -0.16 13.74
C TYR A 84 6.51 -1.57 14.24
N LEU A 85 7.02 -2.58 13.54
CA LEU A 85 6.87 -3.98 13.90
C LEU A 85 8.16 -4.52 14.49
N ILE A 86 8.16 -4.75 15.79
CA ILE A 86 9.26 -5.39 16.52
C ILE A 86 8.78 -6.79 16.90
N VAL A 87 9.13 -7.75 16.07
CA VAL A 87 8.70 -9.16 16.19
C VAL A 87 9.86 -10.11 15.97
N ALA A 88 9.74 -11.32 16.48
CA ALA A 88 10.76 -12.35 16.35
C ALA A 88 11.10 -12.66 14.88
N ARG A 89 12.27 -13.24 14.65
CA ARG A 89 12.64 -13.84 13.37
C ARG A 89 11.64 -14.95 13.05
N GLY A 90 11.21 -15.05 11.78
CA GLY A 90 10.23 -16.05 11.35
C GLY A 90 8.75 -15.63 11.54
N ALA A 91 8.45 -14.48 12.14
CA ALA A 91 7.08 -13.97 12.28
C ALA A 91 6.46 -13.42 10.97
N ALA A 92 6.94 -13.85 9.82
CA ALA A 92 6.44 -13.54 8.47
C ALA A 92 6.23 -12.04 8.18
N LYS A 93 7.00 -11.14 8.84
CA LYS A 93 6.86 -9.68 8.65
C LYS A 93 7.11 -9.20 7.22
N SER A 94 8.02 -9.87 6.47
CA SER A 94 8.24 -9.56 5.05
C SER A 94 7.00 -9.86 4.22
N MET A 95 6.28 -10.94 4.52
CA MET A 95 5.01 -11.26 3.87
C MET A 95 3.94 -10.21 4.18
N TYR A 96 3.83 -9.78 5.45
CA TYR A 96 2.91 -8.71 5.80
C TYR A 96 3.25 -7.38 5.07
N ALA A 97 4.54 -7.03 4.97
CA ALA A 97 4.97 -5.87 4.19
C ALA A 97 4.60 -6.02 2.70
N SER A 98 4.72 -7.21 2.13
CA SER A 98 4.27 -7.52 0.77
C SER A 98 2.77 -7.31 0.60
N CYS A 99 1.96 -7.76 1.55
CA CYS A 99 0.51 -7.55 1.56
C CYS A 99 0.17 -6.05 1.53
N LEU A 100 0.80 -5.26 2.41
CA LEU A 100 0.60 -3.81 2.45
C LEU A 100 1.01 -3.14 1.13
N GLN A 101 2.20 -3.46 0.62
CA GLN A 101 2.68 -2.87 -0.63
C GLN A 101 1.78 -3.21 -1.82
N SER A 102 1.35 -4.46 -1.92
CA SER A 102 0.46 -4.90 -2.99
C SER A 102 -0.90 -4.20 -2.90
N TYR A 103 -1.46 -4.09 -1.71
CA TYR A 103 -2.74 -3.41 -1.50
C TYR A 103 -2.68 -1.92 -1.90
N PHE A 104 -1.66 -1.20 -1.44
CA PHE A 104 -1.48 0.21 -1.80
C PHE A 104 -1.14 0.42 -3.27
N LEU A 105 -0.52 -0.56 -3.91
CA LEU A 105 -0.22 -0.49 -5.34
C LEU A 105 -1.48 -0.65 -6.20
N ASN A 106 -2.44 -1.47 -5.76
CA ASN A 106 -3.59 -1.87 -6.56
C ASN A 106 -4.88 -1.13 -6.24
N ILE A 107 -5.14 -0.93 -4.96
CA ILE A 107 -6.44 -0.45 -4.46
C ILE A 107 -6.41 1.05 -4.19
N ASP A 108 -5.25 1.60 -3.80
CA ASP A 108 -5.14 3.04 -3.59
C ASP A 108 -5.29 3.78 -4.92
N THR A 109 -6.30 4.65 -5.00
CA THR A 109 -6.60 5.44 -6.21
C THR A 109 -5.67 6.64 -6.39
N SER A 110 -4.89 7.01 -5.37
CA SER A 110 -3.85 8.04 -5.47
C SER A 110 -2.55 7.43 -6.02
N ALA A 111 -1.80 8.21 -6.81
CA ALA A 111 -0.47 7.78 -7.23
C ALA A 111 0.42 7.64 -6.00
N THR A 112 0.91 6.43 -5.76
CA THR A 112 1.79 6.13 -4.64
C THR A 112 3.18 5.77 -5.12
N HIS A 113 4.17 6.29 -4.42
CA HIS A 113 5.56 5.87 -4.57
C HIS A 113 5.93 5.10 -3.32
N GLN A 114 6.26 3.83 -3.48
CA GLN A 114 6.63 2.95 -2.38
C GLN A 114 8.10 2.58 -2.53
N ILE A 115 8.80 2.56 -1.41
CA ILE A 115 10.20 2.17 -1.36
C ILE A 115 10.41 1.12 -0.28
N THR A 116 11.09 0.05 -0.63
CA THR A 116 11.55 -0.97 0.30
C THR A 116 13.06 -0.83 0.46
N THR A 117 13.51 -0.67 1.68
CA THR A 117 14.92 -0.52 2.01
C THR A 117 15.38 -1.63 2.94
N ALA A 118 16.55 -2.16 2.71
CA ALA A 118 17.22 -3.14 3.57
C ALA A 118 18.74 -2.98 3.46
N PRO A 119 19.52 -3.57 4.37
CA PRO A 119 20.99 -3.56 4.30
C PRO A 119 21.54 -4.10 2.99
N THR A 120 20.86 -5.10 2.40
CA THR A 120 21.22 -5.67 1.10
C THR A 120 20.02 -5.66 0.15
N MET A 121 20.30 -5.64 -1.16
CA MET A 121 19.28 -5.70 -2.20
C MET A 121 18.47 -7.00 -2.13
N MET A 122 19.15 -8.12 -1.85
CA MET A 122 18.50 -9.43 -1.69
C MET A 122 17.48 -9.43 -0.55
N GLN A 123 17.77 -8.80 0.59
CA GLN A 123 16.82 -8.68 1.68
C GLN A 123 15.63 -7.76 1.35
N ALA A 124 15.86 -6.70 0.58
CA ALA A 124 14.78 -5.86 0.09
C ALA A 124 13.87 -6.61 -0.91
N GLU A 125 14.47 -7.48 -1.72
CA GLU A 125 13.77 -8.34 -2.68
C GLU A 125 12.81 -9.34 -2.01
N GLU A 126 13.10 -9.80 -0.80
CA GLU A 126 12.21 -10.71 -0.04
C GLU A 126 10.80 -10.16 0.14
N VAL A 127 10.65 -8.83 0.18
CA VAL A 127 9.33 -8.19 0.29
C VAL A 127 8.59 -8.18 -1.06
N LEU A 128 9.30 -8.06 -2.18
CA LEU A 128 8.67 -8.06 -3.50
C LEU A 128 8.42 -9.46 -4.07
N SER A 129 9.15 -10.46 -3.60
CA SER A 129 9.04 -11.83 -4.12
C SER A 129 7.61 -12.39 -4.08
N PRO A 130 6.85 -12.32 -2.98
CA PRO A 130 5.46 -12.78 -2.96
C PRO A 130 4.56 -12.03 -3.96
N ILE A 131 4.78 -10.73 -4.13
CA ILE A 131 4.02 -9.93 -5.09
C ILE A 131 4.29 -10.41 -6.52
N ARG A 132 5.54 -10.66 -6.87
CA ARG A 132 5.93 -11.17 -8.21
C ARG A 132 5.32 -12.54 -8.48
N VAL A 133 5.34 -13.45 -7.51
CA VAL A 133 4.72 -14.77 -7.65
C VAL A 133 3.21 -14.64 -7.89
N SER A 134 2.53 -13.80 -7.12
CA SER A 134 1.09 -13.55 -7.29
C SER A 134 0.76 -12.96 -8.65
N ILE A 135 1.56 -11.99 -9.13
CA ILE A 135 1.39 -11.39 -10.48
C ILE A 135 1.54 -12.45 -11.59
N ASN A 136 2.54 -13.30 -11.50
CA ASN A 136 2.79 -14.33 -12.51
C ASN A 136 1.69 -15.38 -12.56
N ARG A 137 0.89 -15.51 -11.51
CA ARG A 137 -0.26 -16.43 -11.40
C ARG A 137 -1.59 -15.75 -11.69
N ALA A 138 -1.69 -14.46 -11.44
CA ALA A 138 -2.87 -13.67 -11.78
C ALA A 138 -3.13 -13.73 -13.28
N ARG A 139 -4.37 -14.05 -13.65
CA ARG A 139 -4.80 -14.17 -15.06
C ARG A 139 -5.06 -12.81 -15.74
N GLY A 140 -4.55 -11.72 -15.18
CA GLY A 140 -4.80 -10.37 -15.69
C GLY A 140 -3.55 -9.48 -15.71
N PRO A 141 -3.46 -8.52 -16.63
CA PRO A 141 -2.30 -7.63 -16.77
C PRO A 141 -2.33 -6.45 -15.78
N MET A 142 -2.71 -6.69 -14.51
CA MET A 142 -2.81 -5.59 -13.52
C MET A 142 -1.47 -4.95 -13.20
N PHE A 143 -0.37 -5.69 -13.39
CA PHE A 143 0.97 -5.22 -13.11
C PHE A 143 1.90 -5.40 -14.31
N LYS A 144 2.83 -4.48 -14.44
CA LYS A 144 3.90 -4.56 -15.40
C LYS A 144 5.24 -4.34 -14.72
N PHE A 145 6.17 -5.25 -14.92
CA PHE A 145 7.57 -5.00 -14.57
C PHE A 145 8.14 -3.94 -15.51
N LEU A 146 8.66 -2.86 -14.95
CA LEU A 146 9.37 -1.82 -15.70
C LEU A 146 10.85 -2.14 -15.81
N THR A 147 11.45 -2.51 -14.69
CA THR A 147 12.86 -2.87 -14.56
C THR A 147 12.99 -3.88 -13.42
N GLU A 148 14.14 -4.54 -13.35
CA GLU A 148 14.46 -5.36 -12.19
C GLU A 148 14.32 -4.55 -10.90
N GLY A 149 13.63 -5.10 -9.91
CA GLY A 149 13.36 -4.44 -8.64
C GLY A 149 12.28 -3.36 -8.65
N SER A 150 11.54 -3.16 -9.75
CA SER A 150 10.42 -2.23 -9.76
C SER A 150 9.15 -2.84 -10.33
N LEU A 151 8.00 -2.43 -9.79
CA LEU A 151 6.66 -2.79 -10.24
C LEU A 151 5.86 -1.53 -10.51
N GLN A 152 5.00 -1.58 -11.51
CA GLN A 152 4.07 -0.51 -11.79
C GLN A 152 2.69 -1.09 -12.08
N ASN A 153 1.67 -0.54 -11.42
CA ASN A 153 0.28 -0.78 -11.78
C ASN A 153 -0.05 0.00 -13.05
N THR A 154 -0.52 -0.69 -14.07
CA THR A 154 -0.86 -0.09 -15.38
C THR A 154 -2.34 0.29 -15.50
N THR A 155 -3.16 -0.05 -14.51
CA THR A 155 -4.58 0.30 -14.48
C THR A 155 -4.77 1.63 -13.76
N GLY A 156 -5.30 2.63 -14.46
CA GLY A 156 -5.63 3.93 -13.88
C GLY A 156 -4.89 5.11 -14.51
N SER A 157 -5.31 6.32 -14.16
CA SER A 157 -4.79 7.59 -14.73
C SER A 157 -3.42 7.99 -14.19
N LYS A 158 -2.98 7.40 -13.08
CA LYS A 158 -1.66 7.63 -12.46
C LYS A 158 -1.03 6.30 -12.10
N ALA A 159 0.22 6.13 -12.52
CA ALA A 159 0.97 4.92 -12.21
C ALA A 159 1.46 4.90 -10.76
N ASN A 160 1.09 3.88 -10.03
CA ASN A 160 1.68 3.55 -8.74
C ASN A 160 2.94 2.73 -8.95
N ARG A 161 3.97 3.01 -8.20
CA ARG A 161 5.28 2.33 -8.33
C ARG A 161 5.81 1.83 -6.99
N VAL A 162 6.46 0.68 -7.03
CA VAL A 162 7.29 0.16 -5.92
C VAL A 162 8.73 0.08 -6.40
N LYS A 163 9.65 0.55 -5.62
CA LYS A 163 11.09 0.52 -5.92
C LYS A 163 11.86 -0.03 -4.74
N LEU A 164 12.91 -0.79 -5.05
CA LEU A 164 13.89 -1.25 -4.06
C LEU A 164 15.04 -0.24 -3.97
N ALA A 165 15.50 0.00 -2.76
CA ALA A 165 16.72 0.74 -2.52
C ALA A 165 17.47 0.16 -1.32
N SER A 166 18.76 -0.07 -1.50
CA SER A 166 19.66 -0.59 -0.47
C SER A 166 20.71 0.42 -0.03
N THR A 167 20.83 1.55 -0.71
CA THR A 167 21.82 2.57 -0.42
C THR A 167 21.18 3.93 -0.18
N LYS A 168 21.84 4.78 0.61
CA LYS A 168 21.41 6.17 0.86
C LYS A 168 21.17 6.93 -0.44
N LYS A 169 22.10 6.82 -1.40
CA LYS A 169 21.98 7.46 -2.72
C LYS A 169 20.76 6.98 -3.52
N GLY A 170 20.43 5.68 -3.44
CA GLY A 170 19.23 5.12 -4.08
C GLY A 170 17.95 5.69 -3.47
N ILE A 171 17.92 5.91 -2.16
CA ILE A 171 16.79 6.51 -1.44
C ILE A 171 16.65 7.98 -1.83
N GLU A 172 17.75 8.75 -1.79
CA GLU A 172 17.74 10.17 -2.18
C GLU A 172 17.29 10.38 -3.62
N ASN A 173 17.75 9.57 -4.56
CA ASN A 173 17.32 9.63 -5.96
C ASN A 173 15.82 9.30 -6.14
N PHE A 174 15.26 8.46 -5.28
CA PHE A 174 13.83 8.15 -5.32
C PHE A 174 12.97 9.35 -4.95
N PHE A 175 13.37 10.13 -3.94
CA PHE A 175 12.60 11.30 -3.49
C PHE A 175 12.77 12.53 -4.39
N ASN A 176 13.82 12.55 -5.21
CA ASN A 176 14.13 13.66 -6.13
C ASN A 176 13.66 13.41 -7.58
N SER A 177 13.01 12.28 -7.85
CA SER A 177 12.48 11.90 -9.16
C SER A 177 10.95 12.01 -9.22
#